data_7d49658051c82404e3a4abcddcb4f89a
#
_entry.id   7d49658051c82404e3a4abcddcb4f89a
#
_cell.length_a   1.000
_cell.length_b   1.000
_cell.length_c   1.000
_cell.angle_alpha   90.00
_cell.angle_beta   90.00
_cell.angle_gamma   90.00
#
_symmetry.space_group_name_H-M   'P 1'
#
loop_
_entity.id
_entity.type
_entity.pdbx_description
1 polymer ?
#
loop_
_entity_poly.entity_id
_entity_poly.type
_entity_poly.pdbx_seq_one_letter_code
_entity_poly.pdbx_strand_id
1 'polypeptide(L)'
;MKWIRPQDGLPELKNTNEKYSGIYSDVVLIYRNGSYYVAYLHSVDGPEDGFWIAYDADKEFKAKDITCWAPIAPPPKECLGDDVL
;
A
#
# COMPACT_ATOMS: atom_id res chain seq x y z
N MET A 1 11.51 9.72 -4.32
CA MET A 1 10.66 8.58 -3.99
C MET A 1 11.33 7.31 -4.48
N LYS A 2 11.45 6.32 -3.62
CA LYS A 2 12.15 5.09 -3.98
C LYS A 2 11.16 4.00 -4.34
N TRP A 3 11.21 3.54 -5.57
CA TRP A 3 10.35 2.46 -6.06
C TRP A 3 10.97 1.11 -5.77
N ILE A 4 10.15 0.16 -5.36
CA ILE A 4 10.59 -1.17 -4.93
C ILE A 4 9.79 -2.19 -5.74
N ARG A 5 10.51 -3.17 -6.32
CA ARG A 5 9.83 -4.26 -7.01
C ARG A 5 9.34 -5.29 -5.99
N PRO A 6 8.18 -5.92 -6.22
CA PRO A 6 7.66 -6.90 -5.25
C PRO A 6 8.64 -8.03 -4.93
N GLN A 7 9.46 -8.44 -5.89
CA GLN A 7 10.44 -9.48 -5.65
C GLN A 7 11.60 -9.02 -4.79
N ASP A 8 11.78 -7.71 -4.65
CA ASP A 8 12.85 -7.15 -3.80
C ASP A 8 12.35 -6.81 -2.41
N GLY A 9 11.06 -6.83 -2.19
CA GLY A 9 10.47 -6.56 -0.90
C GLY A 9 9.02 -6.14 -1.03
N LEU A 10 8.27 -6.36 0.04
CA LEU A 10 6.88 -5.95 0.15
C LEU A 10 6.73 -5.09 1.40
N PRO A 11 5.71 -4.24 1.47
CA PRO A 11 5.54 -3.42 2.66
C PRO A 11 5.20 -4.27 3.89
N GLU A 12 5.60 -3.79 5.03
CA GLU A 12 5.32 -4.46 6.29
C GLU A 12 3.82 -4.47 6.57
N LEU A 13 3.27 -5.60 6.98
CA LEU A 13 1.89 -5.73 7.38
C LEU A 13 1.82 -5.49 8.87
N LYS A 14 1.46 -4.29 9.26
CA LYS A 14 1.51 -3.88 10.67
C LYS A 14 0.21 -3.36 11.23
N ASN A 15 -0.82 -3.26 10.40
CA ASN A 15 -2.10 -2.72 10.84
C ASN A 15 -3.14 -3.82 10.93
N THR A 16 -3.96 -3.77 11.97
CA THR A 16 -5.04 -4.74 12.16
C THR A 16 -6.37 -4.01 12.27
N ASN A 17 -7.44 -4.75 11.99
CA ASN A 17 -8.79 -4.23 12.12
C ASN A 17 -9.64 -5.29 12.81
N GLU A 18 -10.33 -4.90 13.86
CA GLU A 18 -11.14 -5.83 14.64
C GLU A 18 -12.29 -6.45 13.86
N LYS A 19 -12.75 -5.78 12.83
CA LYS A 19 -13.89 -6.26 12.05
C LYS A 19 -13.52 -7.26 10.98
N TYR A 20 -12.28 -7.28 10.55
CA TYR A 20 -11.85 -8.11 9.43
C TYR A 20 -10.65 -8.94 9.81
N SER A 21 -10.59 -10.14 9.28
CA SER A 21 -9.41 -10.99 9.42
C SER A 21 -8.26 -10.42 8.60
N GLY A 22 -7.05 -10.70 9.07
CA GLY A 22 -5.87 -10.32 8.31
C GLY A 22 -5.20 -9.07 8.81
N ILE A 23 -4.11 -8.76 8.16
CA ILE A 23 -3.24 -7.65 8.51
C ILE A 23 -3.00 -6.86 7.23
N TYR A 24 -2.77 -5.56 7.36
CA TYR A 24 -2.54 -4.74 6.18
C TYR A 24 -1.44 -3.72 6.40
N SER A 25 -0.86 -3.29 5.29
CA SER A 25 0.22 -2.32 5.30
C SER A 25 -0.34 -0.89 5.42
N ASP A 26 0.57 0.05 5.64
CA ASP A 26 0.25 1.44 5.44
C ASP A 26 -0.07 1.67 3.96
N VAL A 27 -0.72 2.78 3.68
CA VAL A 27 -1.05 3.17 2.31
C VAL A 27 0.23 3.53 1.56
N VAL A 28 0.35 3.02 0.34
CA VAL A 28 1.51 3.25 -0.52
C VAL A 28 1.03 3.55 -1.94
N LEU A 29 1.96 3.92 -2.80
CA LEU A 29 1.69 4.03 -4.24
C LEU A 29 2.09 2.74 -4.92
N ILE A 30 1.30 2.30 -5.88
CA ILE A 30 1.68 1.19 -6.74
C ILE A 30 1.61 1.62 -8.20
N TYR A 31 2.44 1.00 -9.02
CA TYR A 31 2.49 1.25 -10.46
C TYR A 31 2.26 -0.07 -11.18
N ARG A 32 1.31 -0.08 -12.09
CA ARG A 32 0.98 -1.29 -12.85
C ARG A 32 0.42 -0.91 -14.22
N ASN A 33 1.07 -1.43 -15.27
CA ASN A 33 0.60 -1.25 -16.65
C ASN A 33 0.30 0.21 -17.03
N GLY A 34 1.20 1.11 -16.65
CA GLY A 34 1.06 2.51 -17.00
C GLY A 34 0.17 3.32 -16.08
N SER A 35 -0.39 2.72 -15.05
CA SER A 35 -1.28 3.40 -14.13
C SER A 35 -0.73 3.42 -12.72
N TYR A 36 -1.04 4.48 -12.00
CA TYR A 36 -0.67 4.64 -10.59
C TYR A 36 -1.91 4.49 -9.73
N TYR A 37 -1.75 3.82 -8.59
CA TYR A 37 -2.85 3.65 -7.66
C TYR A 37 -2.38 3.92 -6.24
N VAL A 38 -3.25 4.49 -5.45
CA VAL A 38 -3.05 4.58 -4.00
C VAL A 38 -3.66 3.31 -3.42
N ALA A 39 -2.86 2.53 -2.71
CA ALA A 39 -3.29 1.21 -2.29
C ALA A 39 -2.63 0.76 -0.99
N TYR A 40 -3.12 -0.33 -0.44
CA TYR A 40 -2.46 -1.00 0.68
C TYR A 40 -2.43 -2.49 0.39
N LEU A 41 -1.47 -3.18 1.00
CA LEU A 41 -1.35 -4.63 0.87
C LEU A 41 -2.09 -5.27 2.04
N HIS A 42 -2.96 -6.22 1.74
CA HIS A 42 -3.74 -6.94 2.75
C HIS A 42 -3.48 -8.44 2.60
N SER A 43 -3.30 -9.12 3.72
CA SER A 43 -3.11 -10.57 3.70
C SER A 43 -3.56 -11.19 5.02
N VAL A 44 -3.92 -12.46 4.95
CA VAL A 44 -4.20 -13.26 6.14
C VAL A 44 -2.96 -14.07 6.55
N ASP A 45 -2.23 -14.57 5.56
CA ASP A 45 -1.15 -15.52 5.79
C ASP A 45 0.26 -14.95 5.62
N GLY A 46 0.38 -13.73 5.18
CA GLY A 46 1.67 -13.10 4.98
C GLY A 46 1.69 -12.27 3.71
N PRO A 47 2.68 -11.36 3.56
CA PRO A 47 2.65 -10.40 2.46
C PRO A 47 2.68 -11.05 1.08
N GLU A 48 3.36 -12.18 0.94
CA GLU A 48 3.49 -12.81 -0.38
C GLU A 48 2.17 -13.37 -0.90
N ASP A 49 1.26 -13.71 -0.02
CA ASP A 49 -0.06 -14.22 -0.39
C ASP A 49 -1.14 -13.15 -0.34
N GLY A 50 -0.72 -11.91 -0.25
CA GLY A 50 -1.65 -10.80 -0.11
C GLY A 50 -2.15 -10.24 -1.42
N PHE A 51 -3.02 -9.24 -1.28
CA PHE A 51 -3.58 -8.51 -2.39
C PHE A 51 -3.42 -7.02 -2.15
N TRP A 52 -3.08 -6.30 -3.20
CA TRP A 52 -3.09 -4.86 -3.20
C TRP A 52 -4.53 -4.40 -3.39
N ILE A 53 -5.02 -3.59 -2.48
CA ILE A 53 -6.37 -3.06 -2.56
C ILE A 53 -6.29 -1.58 -2.89
N ALA A 54 -6.75 -1.23 -4.08
CA ALA A 54 -6.67 0.15 -4.57
C ALA A 54 -7.89 0.93 -4.15
N TYR A 55 -7.66 2.11 -3.59
CA TYR A 55 -8.75 2.93 -3.08
C TYR A 55 -9.65 3.48 -4.17
N ASP A 56 -9.04 3.93 -5.26
CA ASP A 56 -9.78 4.71 -6.25
C ASP A 56 -10.36 3.90 -7.39
N ALA A 57 -9.93 2.67 -7.54
CA ALA A 57 -10.27 1.90 -8.72
C ALA A 57 -11.12 0.68 -8.42
N ASP A 58 -11.43 0.45 -7.16
CA ASP A 58 -12.20 -0.72 -6.75
C ASP A 58 -11.58 -1.99 -7.33
N LYS A 59 -10.26 -2.06 -7.33
CA LYS A 59 -9.51 -3.16 -7.91
C LYS A 59 -8.60 -3.80 -6.89
N GLU A 60 -8.31 -5.09 -7.13
CA GLU A 60 -7.37 -5.84 -6.33
C GLU A 60 -6.33 -6.48 -7.24
N PHE A 61 -5.09 -6.52 -6.81
CA PHE A 61 -4.01 -7.16 -7.55
C PHE A 61 -3.25 -8.07 -6.60
N LYS A 62 -2.83 -9.23 -7.08
CA LYS A 62 -1.98 -10.11 -6.27
C LYS A 62 -0.68 -9.40 -5.93
N ALA A 63 -0.07 -9.76 -4.81
CA ALA A 63 1.11 -9.09 -4.30
C ALA A 63 2.21 -8.92 -5.34
N LYS A 64 2.40 -9.91 -6.19
CA LYS A 64 3.46 -9.88 -7.20
C LYS A 64 2.97 -9.46 -8.59
N ASP A 65 1.72 -9.05 -8.71
CA ASP A 65 1.13 -8.69 -9.99
C ASP A 65 1.13 -7.19 -10.24
N ILE A 66 2.09 -6.49 -9.69
CA ILE A 66 2.33 -5.08 -9.96
C ILE A 66 3.78 -4.90 -10.40
N THR A 67 4.09 -3.78 -11.02
CA THR A 67 5.45 -3.51 -11.47
C THR A 67 6.33 -3.09 -10.29
N CYS A 68 5.87 -2.14 -9.50
CA CYS A 68 6.61 -1.66 -8.33
C CYS A 68 5.68 -0.88 -7.41
N TRP A 69 6.17 -0.64 -6.21
CA TRP A 69 5.45 0.17 -5.22
C TRP A 69 6.43 1.11 -4.54
N ALA A 70 5.90 2.14 -3.90
CA ALA A 70 6.74 3.10 -3.19
C ALA A 70 6.01 3.59 -1.96
N PRO A 71 6.71 3.70 -0.82
CA PRO A 71 6.11 4.30 0.36
C PRO A 71 5.84 5.77 0.11
N ILE A 72 4.76 6.27 0.68
CA ILE A 72 4.42 7.69 0.60
C ILE A 72 5.11 8.39 1.75
N ALA A 73 5.96 9.37 1.42
CA ALA A 73 6.61 10.15 2.46
C ALA A 73 5.56 10.99 3.18
N PRO A 74 5.65 11.11 4.51
CA PRO A 74 4.73 11.99 5.22
C PRO A 74 4.93 13.43 4.75
N PRO A 75 3.87 14.23 4.74
CA PRO A 75 4.02 15.62 4.35
C PRO A 75 4.89 16.38 5.36
N PRO A 76 5.53 17.46 4.93
CA PRO A 76 6.32 18.25 5.85
C PRO A 76 5.46 18.81 6.98
N LYS A 77 6.11 19.12 8.08
CA LYS A 77 5.43 19.53 9.29
C LYS A 77 4.50 20.73 9.08
N GLU A 78 4.93 21.66 8.25
CA GLU A 78 4.10 22.84 7.96
C GLU A 78 2.85 22.50 7.18
N CYS A 79 2.81 21.35 6.52
CA CYS A 79 1.62 20.92 5.82
C CYS A 79 0.67 20.13 6.71
N LEU A 80 1.14 19.66 7.85
CA LEU A 80 0.32 18.91 8.78
C LEU A 80 -0.37 19.81 9.80
N GLY A 81 0.17 20.97 9.98
CA GLY A 81 -0.17 21.83 11.10
C GLY A 81 -1.63 22.16 11.28
N ASP A 82 -1.91 23.45 11.21
CA ASP A 82 -3.23 23.95 11.59
C ASP A 82 -4.31 23.71 10.58
N ASP A 83 -3.96 23.37 9.39
CA ASP A 83 -4.94 23.10 8.34
C ASP A 83 -5.71 21.82 8.59
N VAL A 84 -5.34 21.10 9.58
CA VAL A 84 -6.04 19.86 9.92
C VAL A 84 -7.31 20.13 10.71
N LEU A 85 -7.50 21.30 11.11
CA LEU A 85 -8.64 21.66 11.96
C LEU A 85 -10.00 21.55 11.29
#